data_73926abb487b894d0db578cddee88de5
#
_entry.id   73926abb487b894d0db578cddee88de5
#
_cell.length_a   1.000
_cell.length_b   1.000
_cell.length_c   1.000
_cell.angle_alpha   90.00
_cell.angle_beta   90.00
_cell.angle_gamma   90.00
#
_symmetry.space_group_name_H-M   'P 1'
#
loop_
_entity.id
_entity.type
_entity.pdbx_description
1 polymer ?
#
loop_
_entity_poly.entity_id
_entity_poly.type
_entity_poly.pdbx_seq_one_letter_code
_entity_poly.pdbx_strand_id
1 'polypeptide(L)'
;MRVTLNGKQHLKVKKRTVFKLSLINGSGQTCIASVTAKNFELKIYSGRDRIWSTNDCSTAIKSITKKLPAERAVEWSLAWNGRRSRDDCKNRPETPRAGTYFATAQLDGAKPVQLRMILRG
;
A
#
# COMPACT_ATOMS: atom_id res chain seq x y z
N MET A 1 -9.66 13.95 -3.94
CA MET A 1 -9.03 12.71 -4.43
C MET A 1 -9.34 11.58 -3.47
N ARG A 2 -9.58 10.40 -4.00
CA ARG A 2 -9.89 9.21 -3.21
C ARG A 2 -8.98 8.06 -3.60
N VAL A 3 -8.40 7.39 -2.60
CA VAL A 3 -7.55 6.22 -2.80
C VAL A 3 -8.40 4.96 -2.65
N THR A 4 -8.16 3.95 -3.50
CA THR A 4 -8.70 2.60 -3.30
C THR A 4 -7.56 1.62 -3.14
N LEU A 5 -7.82 0.55 -2.37
CA LEU A 5 -6.85 -0.49 -2.08
C LEU A 5 -7.53 -1.84 -2.19
N ASN A 6 -7.02 -2.69 -3.07
CA ASN A 6 -7.53 -4.03 -3.29
C ASN A 6 -6.38 -5.05 -3.27
N GLY A 7 -6.70 -6.26 -2.86
CA GLY A 7 -5.74 -7.35 -2.81
C GLY A 7 -6.39 -8.62 -2.28
N LYS A 8 -5.61 -9.69 -2.22
CA LYS A 8 -6.08 -10.94 -1.66
C LYS A 8 -6.31 -10.80 -0.15
N GLN A 9 -7.41 -11.34 0.33
CA GLN A 9 -7.75 -11.32 1.75
C GLN A 9 -7.27 -12.56 2.50
N HIS A 10 -6.89 -13.61 1.78
CA HIS A 10 -6.37 -14.85 2.36
C HIS A 10 -5.01 -15.14 1.75
N LEU A 11 -3.98 -15.14 2.59
CA LEU A 11 -2.59 -15.28 2.18
C LEU A 11 -1.91 -16.35 3.00
N LYS A 12 -0.86 -16.94 2.42
CA LYS A 12 0.10 -17.75 3.18
C LYS A 12 1.25 -16.87 3.65
N VAL A 13 1.77 -17.14 4.84
CA VAL A 13 2.96 -16.46 5.34
C VAL A 13 4.14 -16.67 4.38
N LYS A 14 5.04 -15.71 4.30
CA LYS A 14 6.24 -15.71 3.45
C LYS A 14 5.96 -15.70 1.94
N LYS A 15 4.71 -15.54 1.52
CA LYS A 15 4.37 -15.48 0.10
C LYS A 15 4.23 -14.04 -0.36
N ARG A 16 4.75 -13.77 -1.56
CA ARG A 16 4.58 -12.47 -2.20
C ARG A 16 3.11 -12.25 -2.54
N THR A 17 2.63 -11.04 -2.32
CA THR A 17 1.31 -10.62 -2.76
C THR A 17 1.40 -9.25 -3.43
N VAL A 18 0.44 -8.96 -4.30
CA VAL A 18 0.38 -7.68 -5.01
C VAL A 18 -0.91 -6.97 -4.62
N PHE A 19 -0.77 -5.72 -4.20
CA PHE A 19 -1.89 -4.82 -3.96
C PHE A 19 -2.15 -4.00 -5.21
N LYS A 20 -3.41 -3.77 -5.51
CA LYS A 20 -3.83 -2.85 -6.57
C LYS A 20 -4.41 -1.61 -5.93
N LEU A 21 -3.91 -0.48 -6.37
CA LEU A 21 -4.31 0.82 -5.84
C LEU A 21 -4.83 1.69 -6.97
N SER A 22 -5.69 2.63 -6.61
CA SER A 22 -6.09 3.67 -7.54
C SER A 22 -6.22 5.00 -6.82
N LEU A 23 -6.05 6.07 -7.57
CA LEU A 23 -6.34 7.43 -7.12
C LEU A 23 -7.38 8.00 -8.07
N ILE A 24 -8.54 8.34 -7.51
CA ILE A 24 -9.71 8.80 -8.27
C ILE A 24 -9.88 10.29 -8.07
N ASN A 25 -9.99 11.03 -9.17
CA ASN A 25 -10.36 12.43 -9.12
C ASN A 25 -11.88 12.55 -9.10
N GLY A 26 -12.47 12.66 -7.90
CA GLY A 26 -13.91 12.82 -7.73
C GLY A 26 -14.41 14.25 -7.88
N SER A 27 -13.53 15.20 -8.25
CA SER A 27 -13.93 16.59 -8.48
C SER A 27 -14.46 16.80 -9.90
N GLY A 28 -15.12 17.93 -10.12
CA GLY A 28 -15.59 18.32 -11.44
C GLY A 28 -14.54 18.98 -12.32
N GLN A 29 -13.28 18.98 -11.89
CA GLN A 29 -12.18 19.68 -12.57
C GLN A 29 -10.98 18.76 -12.76
N THR A 30 -10.16 19.04 -13.76
CA THR A 30 -8.88 18.35 -13.96
C THR A 30 -7.92 18.68 -12.83
N CYS A 31 -7.27 17.68 -12.27
CA CYS A 31 -6.26 17.81 -11.21
C CYS A 31 -4.97 17.12 -11.63
N ILE A 32 -3.87 17.50 -10.98
CA ILE A 32 -2.61 16.79 -11.12
C ILE A 32 -2.56 15.71 -10.03
N ALA A 33 -2.46 14.45 -10.44
CA ALA A 33 -2.26 13.33 -9.52
C ALA A 33 -0.77 13.09 -9.36
N SER A 34 -0.30 13.08 -8.10
CA SER A 34 1.10 12.82 -7.78
C SER A 34 1.18 11.79 -6.66
N VAL A 35 1.87 10.67 -6.92
CA VAL A 35 2.13 9.62 -5.95
C VAL A 35 3.63 9.37 -5.93
N THR A 36 4.25 9.61 -4.78
CA THR A 36 5.69 9.46 -4.60
C THR A 36 5.97 8.79 -3.26
N ALA A 37 7.21 8.35 -3.06
CA ALA A 37 7.63 7.80 -1.78
C ALA A 37 7.52 8.80 -0.61
N LYS A 38 7.43 10.10 -0.91
CA LYS A 38 7.34 11.15 0.12
C LYS A 38 5.91 11.44 0.57
N ASN A 39 4.93 11.26 -0.32
CA ASN A 39 3.53 11.60 -0.01
C ASN A 39 2.62 10.39 0.12
N PHE A 40 3.14 9.19 -0.07
CA PHE A 40 2.36 7.95 0.00
C PHE A 40 3.06 6.90 0.84
N GLU A 41 2.28 6.20 1.66
CA GLU A 41 2.76 5.05 2.42
C GLU A 41 1.74 3.92 2.36
N LEU A 42 2.21 2.70 2.07
CA LEU A 42 1.48 1.47 2.32
C LEU A 42 2.17 0.77 3.49
N LYS A 43 1.43 0.53 4.56
CA LYS A 43 1.97 -0.13 5.75
C LYS A 43 1.08 -1.29 6.17
N ILE A 44 1.70 -2.30 6.74
CA ILE A 44 1.03 -3.53 7.14
C ILE A 44 1.26 -3.73 8.64
N TYR A 45 0.15 -3.91 9.38
CA TYR A 45 0.14 -4.10 10.82
C TYR A 45 -0.59 -5.38 11.20
N SER A 46 -0.20 -5.92 12.34
CA SER A 46 -0.99 -6.90 13.08
C SER A 46 -1.12 -6.38 14.51
N GLY A 47 -2.33 -5.94 14.89
CA GLY A 47 -2.51 -5.22 16.14
C GLY A 47 -1.67 -3.94 16.16
N ARG A 48 -0.76 -3.84 17.13
CA ARG A 48 0.17 -2.70 17.24
C ARG A 48 1.53 -2.99 16.60
N ASP A 49 1.73 -4.18 16.09
CA ASP A 49 3.00 -4.61 15.52
C ASP A 49 3.07 -4.17 14.05
N ARG A 50 4.01 -3.27 13.74
CA ARG A 50 4.29 -2.83 12.39
C ARG A 50 5.13 -3.90 11.70
N ILE A 51 4.56 -4.50 10.67
CA ILE A 51 5.19 -5.63 9.97
C ILE A 51 6.04 -5.14 8.80
N TRP A 52 5.47 -4.26 7.97
CA TRP A 52 6.11 -3.82 6.74
C TRP A 52 5.61 -2.43 6.36
N SER A 53 6.46 -1.66 5.71
CA SER A 53 6.10 -0.34 5.22
C SER A 53 6.91 0.03 3.99
N THR A 54 6.30 0.76 3.06
CA THR A 54 7.01 1.39 1.95
C THR A 54 8.00 2.46 2.41
N ASN A 55 7.87 2.97 3.63
CA ASN A 55 8.87 3.88 4.20
C ASN A 55 10.20 3.17 4.47
N ASP A 56 10.17 1.87 4.72
CA ASP A 56 11.38 1.06 4.81
C ASP A 56 11.93 0.71 3.43
N CYS A 57 11.07 0.67 2.42
CA CYS A 57 11.42 0.23 1.08
C CYS A 57 10.81 1.19 0.05
N SER A 58 11.37 2.40 -0.03
CA SER A 58 10.86 3.45 -0.91
C SER A 58 10.90 3.07 -2.39
N THR A 59 11.78 2.16 -2.78
CA THR A 59 11.87 1.66 -4.16
C THR A 59 10.65 0.84 -4.58
N ALA A 60 9.83 0.40 -3.63
CA ALA A 60 8.56 -0.25 -3.95
C ALA A 60 7.55 0.70 -4.61
N ILE A 61 7.76 2.01 -4.45
CA ILE A 61 6.89 3.02 -5.03
C ILE A 61 7.55 3.62 -6.26
N LYS A 62 6.90 3.44 -7.41
CA LYS A 62 7.27 4.14 -8.64
C LYS A 62 6.52 5.45 -8.69
N SER A 63 7.23 6.56 -8.81
CA SER A 63 6.60 7.87 -8.85
C SER A 63 5.67 8.01 -10.05
N ILE A 64 4.48 8.54 -9.80
CA ILE A 64 3.47 8.82 -10.80
C ILE A 64 3.15 10.30 -10.73
N THR A 65 3.21 10.99 -11.87
CA THR A 65 2.68 12.34 -12.00
C THR A 65 1.84 12.37 -13.27
N LYS A 66 0.56 12.65 -13.12
CA LYS A 66 -0.36 12.58 -14.24
C LYS A 66 -1.45 13.63 -14.12
N LYS A 67 -1.77 14.28 -15.24
CA LYS A 67 -2.95 15.11 -15.36
C LYS A 67 -4.17 14.19 -15.38
N LEU A 68 -5.08 14.38 -14.43
CA LEU A 68 -6.21 13.49 -14.22
C LEU A 68 -7.51 14.28 -14.44
N PRO A 69 -8.21 14.05 -15.55
CA PRO A 69 -9.50 14.71 -15.79
C PRO A 69 -10.53 14.35 -14.73
N ALA A 70 -11.61 15.15 -14.66
CA ALA A 70 -12.72 14.90 -13.76
C ALA A 70 -13.24 13.47 -13.91
N GLU A 71 -13.53 12.81 -12.80
CA GLU A 71 -14.09 11.46 -12.71
C GLU A 71 -13.18 10.35 -13.25
N ARG A 72 -11.90 10.66 -13.49
CA ARG A 72 -10.92 9.66 -13.97
C ARG A 72 -10.03 9.18 -12.84
N ALA A 73 -9.40 8.03 -13.05
CA ALA A 73 -8.53 7.39 -12.09
C ALA A 73 -7.19 7.01 -12.72
N VAL A 74 -6.15 6.98 -11.90
CA VAL A 74 -4.88 6.34 -12.21
C VAL A 74 -4.73 5.12 -11.32
N GLU A 75 -4.21 4.03 -11.87
CA GLU A 75 -4.04 2.77 -11.16
C GLU A 75 -2.55 2.38 -11.12
N TRP A 76 -2.15 1.73 -10.05
CA TRP A 76 -0.81 1.15 -9.94
C TRP A 76 -0.84 -0.07 -9.03
N SER A 77 0.25 -0.84 -9.06
CA SER A 77 0.40 -2.03 -8.24
C SER A 77 1.59 -1.87 -7.31
N LEU A 78 1.52 -2.55 -6.17
CA LEU A 78 2.56 -2.51 -5.17
C LEU A 78 2.71 -3.91 -4.57
N ALA A 79 3.93 -4.44 -4.54
CA ALA A 79 4.19 -5.79 -4.07
C ALA A 79 4.73 -5.79 -2.65
N TRP A 80 4.25 -6.75 -1.85
CA TRP A 80 4.81 -7.09 -0.55
C TRP A 80 5.39 -8.51 -0.62
N ASN A 81 6.62 -8.67 -0.15
CA ASN A 81 7.32 -9.96 -0.21
C ASN A 81 6.88 -10.96 0.88
N GLY A 82 5.92 -10.59 1.73
CA GLY A 82 5.44 -11.45 2.81
C GLY A 82 6.33 -11.49 4.03
N ARG A 83 7.33 -10.61 4.11
CA ARG A 83 8.31 -10.59 5.19
C ARG A 83 8.23 -9.29 5.98
N ARG A 84 8.81 -9.28 7.18
CA ARG A 84 8.97 -8.05 7.97
C ARG A 84 10.04 -7.18 7.35
N SER A 85 9.83 -5.87 7.36
CA SER A 85 10.79 -4.93 6.80
C SER A 85 11.52 -4.12 7.87
N ARG A 86 12.67 -3.60 7.49
CA ARG A 86 13.42 -2.58 8.20
C ARG A 86 14.08 -1.65 7.17
N ASP A 87 14.70 -0.58 7.64
CA ASP A 87 15.30 0.43 6.78
C ASP A 87 16.17 -0.16 5.67
N ASP A 88 16.25 0.54 4.54
CA ASP A 88 17.00 0.14 3.35
C ASP A 88 16.45 -1.12 2.66
N CYS A 89 15.15 -1.33 2.77
CA CYS A 89 14.47 -2.45 2.11
C CYS A 89 14.98 -3.83 2.56
N LYS A 90 15.52 -3.90 3.76
CA LYS A 90 16.02 -5.16 4.32
C LYS A 90 14.89 -5.90 5.02
N ASN A 91 15.00 -7.22 5.07
CA ASN A 91 14.08 -8.05 5.83
C ASN A 91 14.56 -8.20 7.27
N ARG A 92 13.62 -8.17 8.21
CA ARG A 92 13.90 -8.60 9.58
C ARG A 92 13.90 -10.13 9.64
N PRO A 93 14.69 -10.74 10.55
CA PRO A 93 14.78 -12.21 10.61
C PRO A 93 13.47 -12.87 11.04
N GLU A 94 12.64 -12.20 11.84
CA GLU A 94 11.38 -12.78 12.33
C GLU A 94 10.37 -12.86 11.19
N THR A 95 9.78 -14.04 11.01
CA THR A 95 8.71 -14.24 10.05
C THR A 95 7.38 -13.74 10.60
N PRO A 96 6.52 -13.10 9.80
CA PRO A 96 5.15 -12.81 10.21
C PRO A 96 4.42 -14.11 10.57
N ARG A 97 3.71 -14.08 11.69
CA ARG A 97 2.93 -15.24 12.17
C ARG A 97 1.58 -15.28 11.48
N ALA A 98 0.95 -16.46 11.47
CA ALA A 98 -0.45 -16.58 11.07
C ALA A 98 -1.32 -15.68 11.96
N GLY A 99 -2.33 -15.05 11.36
CA GLY A 99 -3.25 -14.18 12.08
C GLY A 99 -3.88 -13.12 11.19
N THR A 100 -4.49 -12.12 11.82
CA THR A 100 -5.17 -11.03 11.14
C THR A 100 -4.23 -9.84 10.97
N TYR A 101 -4.18 -9.31 9.74
CA TYR A 101 -3.33 -8.19 9.36
C TYR A 101 -4.17 -7.12 8.66
N PHE A 102 -3.70 -5.89 8.73
CA PHE A 102 -4.30 -4.77 8.01
C PHE A 102 -3.25 -4.08 7.15
N ALA A 103 -3.55 -3.97 5.86
CA ALA A 103 -2.81 -3.10 4.96
C ALA A 103 -3.51 -1.74 4.93
N THR A 104 -2.78 -0.67 5.15
CA THR A 104 -3.31 0.69 5.14
C THR A 104 -2.57 1.51 4.11
N ALA A 105 -3.31 2.07 3.16
CA ALA A 105 -2.77 2.98 2.17
C ALA A 105 -3.11 4.41 2.58
N GLN A 106 -2.10 5.27 2.63
CA GLN A 106 -2.22 6.65 3.08
C GLN A 106 -1.51 7.57 2.11
N LEU A 107 -2.27 8.46 1.49
CA LEU A 107 -1.77 9.51 0.61
C LEU A 107 -2.08 10.86 1.25
N ASP A 108 -1.10 11.77 1.25
CA ASP A 108 -1.32 13.12 1.75
C ASP A 108 -2.51 13.77 1.06
N GLY A 109 -3.41 14.33 1.86
CA GLY A 109 -4.61 14.99 1.36
C GLY A 109 -5.79 14.07 1.04
N ALA A 110 -5.66 12.76 1.22
CA ALA A 110 -6.74 11.80 1.04
C ALA A 110 -7.01 11.02 2.33
N LYS A 111 -8.22 10.47 2.45
CA LYS A 111 -8.53 9.61 3.59
C LYS A 111 -7.78 8.29 3.46
N PRO A 112 -7.19 7.77 4.55
CA PRO A 112 -6.58 6.45 4.51
C PRO A 112 -7.62 5.36 4.26
N VAL A 113 -7.20 4.30 3.60
CA VAL A 113 -8.04 3.12 3.34
C VAL A 113 -7.33 1.87 3.83
N GLN A 114 -8.10 0.87 4.24
CA GLN A 114 -7.59 -0.38 4.80
C GLN A 114 -8.10 -1.60 4.05
N LEU A 115 -7.26 -2.63 4.02
CA LEU A 115 -7.62 -3.96 3.57
C LEU A 115 -7.29 -4.95 4.70
N ARG A 116 -8.31 -5.68 5.16
CA ARG A 116 -8.13 -6.75 6.15
C ARG A 116 -7.65 -8.01 5.46
N MET A 117 -6.62 -8.64 6.03
CA MET A 117 -6.04 -9.86 5.48
C MET A 117 -5.91 -10.91 6.58
N ILE A 118 -6.06 -12.17 6.18
CA ILE A 118 -5.81 -13.33 7.06
C ILE A 118 -4.58 -14.05 6.50
N LEU A 119 -3.54 -14.18 7.30
CA LEU A 119 -2.35 -14.94 6.98
C LEU A 119 -2.43 -16.31 7.62
N ARG A 120 -2.16 -17.34 6.84
CA ARG A 120 -2.12 -18.74 7.28
C ARG A 120 -0.71 -19.29 7.19
N GLY A 121 -0.41 -20.23 8.07
CA GLY A 121 0.86 -20.92 8.09
C GLY A 121 1.07 -21.91 6.95
#